data_e891c800be9da2adf7e1c2fc9cada188
#
_entry.id   e891c800be9da2adf7e1c2fc9cada188
#
_cell.length_a   1.000
_cell.length_b   1.000
_cell.length_c   1.000
_cell.angle_alpha   90.00
_cell.angle_beta   90.00
_cell.angle_gamma   90.00
#
_symmetry.space_group_name_H-M   'P 1'
#
loop_
_entity.id
_entity.type
_entity.pdbx_description
1 polymer ?
#
loop_
_entity_poly.entity_id
_entity_poly.type
_entity_poly.pdbx_seq_one_letter_code
_entity_poly.pdbx_strand_id
1 'polypeptide(L)'
;EVKRAAKSGDEAVIDFTGKKDGVAFDGGSAKEYGLKLGEGQFIPGFEEGVIGHKAGEEFDLKLKFPEDYHAENLAGQEVVFTVKLHKVNELKLPELNDEFAAKCGPFTEMKEVKADIKRELTAQKEREADEKFKDALVGELTEKSKAALPELLVEDQLRSIERDLTQNL
;
A
#
# COMPACT_ATOMS: atom_id res chain seq x y z
N GLU A 1 -7.57 8.33 -22.68
CA GLU A 1 -6.69 7.42 -23.42
C GLU A 1 -5.68 8.23 -24.22
N VAL A 2 -4.42 7.83 -24.17
CA VAL A 2 -3.31 8.48 -24.89
C VAL A 2 -2.55 7.47 -25.74
N LYS A 3 -2.06 7.91 -26.91
CA LYS A 3 -1.29 7.05 -27.83
C LYS A 3 0.23 7.12 -27.64
N ARG A 4 0.69 7.75 -26.56
CA ARG A 4 2.11 7.84 -26.20
C ARG A 4 2.50 6.65 -25.29
N ALA A 5 3.80 6.48 -25.09
CA ALA A 5 4.32 5.56 -24.09
C ALA A 5 3.83 5.91 -22.67
N ALA A 6 3.60 4.91 -21.86
CA ALA A 6 3.19 5.03 -20.46
C ALA A 6 4.23 5.77 -19.63
N LYS A 7 3.77 6.62 -18.72
CA LYS A 7 4.61 7.39 -17.81
C LYS A 7 4.13 7.18 -16.37
N SER A 8 4.98 7.49 -15.40
CA SER A 8 4.56 7.58 -14.00
C SER A 8 3.40 8.58 -13.85
N GLY A 9 2.37 8.19 -13.10
CA GLY A 9 1.12 8.93 -12.93
C GLY A 9 0.02 8.59 -13.94
N ASP A 10 0.30 7.78 -14.97
CA ASP A 10 -0.72 7.26 -15.87
C ASP A 10 -1.38 6.00 -15.30
N GLU A 11 -2.58 5.68 -15.76
CA GLU A 11 -3.23 4.39 -15.55
C GLU A 11 -3.02 3.51 -16.78
N ALA A 12 -2.36 2.37 -16.58
CA ALA A 12 -2.14 1.36 -17.60
C ALA A 12 -3.18 0.23 -17.46
N VAL A 13 -3.96 -0.05 -18.50
CA VAL A 13 -4.84 -1.22 -18.54
C VAL A 13 -4.05 -2.38 -19.14
N ILE A 14 -3.78 -3.38 -18.30
CA ILE A 14 -2.89 -4.50 -18.64
C ILE A 14 -3.54 -5.86 -18.42
N ASP A 15 -3.13 -6.84 -19.24
CA ASP A 15 -3.20 -8.24 -18.86
C ASP A 15 -1.81 -8.64 -18.38
N PHE A 16 -1.73 -9.43 -17.34
CA PHE A 16 -0.46 -9.98 -16.92
C PHE A 16 -0.60 -11.44 -16.47
N THR A 17 0.48 -12.20 -16.66
CA THR A 17 0.59 -13.59 -16.21
C THR A 17 1.98 -13.81 -15.65
N GLY A 18 2.07 -14.06 -14.36
CA GLY A 18 3.31 -14.38 -13.65
C GLY A 18 3.61 -15.89 -13.75
N LYS A 19 4.85 -16.21 -14.06
CA LYS A 19 5.36 -17.57 -14.16
C LYS A 19 6.62 -17.71 -13.30
N LYS A 20 6.68 -18.77 -12.50
CA LYS A 20 7.89 -19.21 -11.82
C LYS A 20 8.35 -20.50 -12.49
N ASP A 21 9.59 -20.56 -12.93
CA ASP A 21 10.18 -21.70 -13.66
C ASP A 21 9.30 -22.17 -14.86
N GLY A 22 8.64 -21.22 -15.52
CA GLY A 22 7.76 -21.49 -16.66
C GLY A 22 6.33 -21.91 -16.29
N VAL A 23 6.00 -22.08 -15.02
CA VAL A 23 4.68 -22.45 -14.52
C VAL A 23 3.96 -21.24 -13.92
N ALA A 24 2.72 -21.01 -14.38
CA ALA A 24 1.90 -19.95 -13.80
C ALA A 24 1.54 -20.28 -12.34
N PHE A 25 1.54 -19.26 -11.47
CA PHE A 25 1.18 -19.42 -10.07
C PHE A 25 -0.13 -18.70 -9.75
N ASP A 26 -0.83 -19.21 -8.73
CA ASP A 26 -2.12 -18.64 -8.31
C ASP A 26 -1.96 -17.20 -7.81
N GLY A 27 -2.89 -16.32 -8.21
CA GLY A 27 -2.85 -14.90 -7.90
C GLY A 27 -1.86 -14.08 -8.76
N GLY A 28 -1.07 -14.74 -9.64
CA GLY A 28 -0.10 -14.09 -10.50
C GLY A 28 -0.65 -13.62 -11.84
N SER A 29 -1.97 -13.70 -12.09
CA SER A 29 -2.56 -13.32 -13.38
C SER A 29 -3.84 -12.51 -13.23
N ALA A 30 -4.00 -11.50 -14.06
CA ALA A 30 -5.24 -10.76 -14.22
C ALA A 30 -5.40 -10.28 -15.67
N LYS A 31 -6.64 -9.97 -16.03
CA LYS A 31 -7.00 -9.39 -17.34
C LYS A 31 -7.68 -8.05 -17.14
N GLU A 32 -7.41 -7.14 -18.07
CA GLU A 32 -7.94 -5.76 -18.09
C GLU A 32 -7.78 -5.03 -16.75
N TYR A 33 -6.66 -5.30 -16.08
CA TYR A 33 -6.38 -4.67 -14.77
C TYR A 33 -5.90 -3.22 -14.96
N GLY A 34 -6.57 -2.28 -14.28
CA GLY A 34 -6.18 -0.88 -14.25
C GLY A 34 -5.08 -0.62 -13.22
N LEU A 35 -3.84 -0.53 -13.69
CA LEU A 35 -2.67 -0.27 -12.86
C LEU A 35 -2.28 1.20 -12.91
N LYS A 36 -2.26 1.87 -11.77
CA LYS A 36 -1.71 3.22 -11.66
C LYS A 36 -0.20 3.16 -11.48
N LEU A 37 0.53 3.76 -12.42
CA LEU A 37 1.98 3.72 -12.46
C LEU A 37 2.60 4.75 -11.52
N GLY A 38 3.43 4.29 -10.58
CA GLY A 38 4.13 5.13 -9.61
C GLY A 38 3.51 5.18 -8.22
N GLU A 39 2.45 4.38 -7.95
CA GLU A 39 1.85 4.27 -6.62
C GLU A 39 2.46 3.13 -5.77
N GLY A 40 3.30 2.27 -6.36
CA GLY A 40 3.94 1.15 -5.66
C GLY A 40 2.96 0.05 -5.27
N GLN A 41 1.90 -0.17 -6.05
CA GLN A 41 0.87 -1.19 -5.78
C GLN A 41 1.35 -2.60 -6.07
N PHE A 42 2.35 -2.75 -6.94
CA PHE A 42 2.93 -4.02 -7.35
C PHE A 42 4.33 -4.21 -6.76
N ILE A 43 4.89 -5.39 -6.98
CA ILE A 43 6.26 -5.68 -6.55
C ILE A 43 7.26 -4.70 -7.20
N PRO A 44 8.35 -4.37 -6.50
CA PRO A 44 9.35 -3.43 -7.02
C PRO A 44 9.86 -3.84 -8.40
N GLY A 45 9.94 -2.86 -9.32
CA GLY A 45 10.37 -3.07 -10.69
C GLY A 45 9.23 -3.38 -11.68
N PHE A 46 8.03 -3.75 -11.23
CA PHE A 46 6.92 -4.06 -12.14
C PHE A 46 6.40 -2.80 -12.83
N GLU A 47 6.07 -1.77 -12.05
CA GLU A 47 5.55 -0.51 -12.57
C GLU A 47 6.57 0.21 -13.44
N GLU A 48 7.85 0.21 -13.03
CA GLU A 48 8.97 0.75 -13.81
C GLU A 48 9.15 0.02 -15.13
N GLY A 49 8.93 -1.30 -15.14
CA GLY A 49 9.02 -2.10 -16.35
C GLY A 49 7.89 -1.84 -17.34
N VAL A 50 6.72 -1.40 -16.88
CA VAL A 50 5.60 -1.00 -17.75
C VAL A 50 5.80 0.42 -18.32
N ILE A 51 6.49 1.29 -17.59
CA ILE A 51 6.80 2.65 -18.05
C ILE A 51 7.67 2.59 -19.30
N GLY A 52 7.30 3.38 -20.32
CA GLY A 52 8.00 3.44 -21.60
C GLY A 52 7.39 2.58 -22.70
N HIS A 53 6.53 1.62 -22.37
CA HIS A 53 5.79 0.82 -23.33
C HIS A 53 4.53 1.52 -23.83
N LYS A 54 4.06 1.12 -25.01
CA LYS A 54 2.86 1.67 -25.67
C LYS A 54 1.71 0.70 -25.64
N ALA A 55 0.51 1.22 -25.78
CA ALA A 55 -0.69 0.41 -25.95
C ALA A 55 -0.54 -0.54 -27.15
N GLY A 56 -0.89 -1.81 -26.95
CA GLY A 56 -0.76 -2.90 -27.92
C GLY A 56 0.53 -3.72 -27.81
N GLU A 57 1.49 -3.29 -27.01
CA GLU A 57 2.75 -4.02 -26.79
C GLU A 57 2.56 -5.17 -25.81
N GLU A 58 3.27 -6.27 -26.07
CA GLU A 58 3.40 -7.43 -25.19
C GLU A 58 4.88 -7.67 -24.90
N PHE A 59 5.24 -7.79 -23.62
CA PHE A 59 6.63 -7.89 -23.18
C PHE A 59 6.75 -8.70 -21.89
N ASP A 60 7.94 -9.23 -21.65
CA ASP A 60 8.25 -9.99 -20.43
C ASP A 60 9.07 -9.16 -19.45
N LEU A 61 8.63 -9.13 -18.19
CA LEU A 61 9.33 -8.51 -17.08
C LEU A 61 9.93 -9.58 -16.17
N LYS A 62 11.26 -9.59 -16.02
CA LYS A 62 11.97 -10.44 -15.07
C LYS A 62 12.11 -9.70 -13.76
N LEU A 63 11.46 -10.18 -12.73
CA LEU A 63 11.40 -9.54 -11.43
C LEU A 63 11.70 -10.53 -10.31
N LYS A 64 12.10 -10.00 -9.16
CA LYS A 64 12.32 -10.79 -7.95
C LYS A 64 11.34 -10.34 -6.87
N PHE A 65 10.65 -11.27 -6.24
CA PHE A 65 9.82 -10.97 -5.08
C PHE A 65 10.67 -10.51 -3.89
N PRO A 66 10.20 -9.56 -3.07
CA PRO A 66 10.82 -9.21 -1.80
C PRO A 66 10.96 -10.44 -0.88
N GLU A 67 11.95 -10.42 0.01
CA GLU A 67 12.18 -11.53 0.94
C GLU A 67 11.11 -11.61 2.04
N ASP A 68 10.45 -10.51 2.33
CA ASP A 68 9.36 -10.34 3.28
C ASP A 68 7.96 -10.49 2.66
N TYR A 69 7.88 -11.06 1.45
CA TYR A 69 6.59 -11.24 0.78
C TYR A 69 5.72 -12.27 1.53
N HIS A 70 4.44 -11.96 1.71
CA HIS A 70 3.50 -12.74 2.51
C HIS A 70 3.33 -14.22 2.05
N ALA A 71 3.61 -14.54 0.79
CA ALA A 71 3.62 -15.91 0.27
C ALA A 71 5.03 -16.48 0.32
N GLU A 72 5.32 -17.34 1.29
CA GLU A 72 6.64 -17.95 1.54
C GLU A 72 7.22 -18.68 0.32
N ASN A 73 6.36 -19.29 -0.51
CA ASN A 73 6.76 -20.00 -1.72
C ASN A 73 7.21 -19.07 -2.87
N LEU A 74 6.96 -17.76 -2.75
CA LEU A 74 7.33 -16.73 -3.72
C LEU A 74 8.39 -15.77 -3.17
N ALA A 75 8.53 -15.64 -1.85
CA ALA A 75 9.50 -14.76 -1.22
C ALA A 75 10.92 -15.00 -1.73
N GLY A 76 11.59 -13.92 -2.18
CA GLY A 76 12.93 -13.96 -2.72
C GLY A 76 13.09 -14.70 -4.08
N GLN A 77 12.02 -15.18 -4.70
CA GLN A 77 12.07 -15.93 -5.95
C GLN A 77 12.06 -15.03 -7.17
N GLU A 78 12.78 -15.47 -8.21
CA GLU A 78 12.74 -14.84 -9.53
C GLU A 78 11.50 -15.34 -10.30
N VAL A 79 10.79 -14.40 -10.91
CA VAL A 79 9.59 -14.68 -11.70
C VAL A 79 9.60 -13.88 -13.00
N VAL A 80 8.89 -14.38 -13.98
CA VAL A 80 8.70 -13.69 -15.26
C VAL A 80 7.22 -13.35 -15.40
N PHE A 81 6.92 -12.07 -15.56
CA PHE A 81 5.58 -11.61 -15.89
C PHE A 81 5.49 -11.31 -17.39
N THR A 82 4.67 -12.04 -18.08
CA THR A 82 4.25 -11.67 -19.44
C THR A 82 3.14 -10.63 -19.31
N VAL A 83 3.40 -9.41 -19.77
CA VAL A 83 2.49 -8.26 -19.67
C VAL A 83 2.06 -7.82 -21.05
N LYS A 84 0.74 -7.64 -21.24
CA LYS A 84 0.16 -7.04 -22.43
C LYS A 84 -0.53 -5.74 -22.08
N LEU A 85 -0.05 -4.63 -22.63
CA LEU A 85 -0.58 -3.30 -22.40
C LEU A 85 -1.69 -2.99 -23.40
N HIS A 86 -2.93 -2.90 -22.93
CA HIS A 86 -4.10 -2.61 -23.78
C HIS A 86 -4.27 -1.13 -24.04
N LYS A 87 -4.24 -0.32 -22.98
CA LYS A 87 -4.51 1.12 -23.02
C LYS A 87 -3.65 1.86 -22.02
N VAL A 88 -3.34 3.09 -22.35
CA VAL A 88 -2.74 4.06 -21.43
C VAL A 88 -3.70 5.23 -21.26
N ASN A 89 -4.13 5.47 -20.05
CA ASN A 89 -5.00 6.57 -19.68
C ASN A 89 -4.18 7.62 -18.92
N GLU A 90 -4.15 8.84 -19.40
CA GLU A 90 -3.55 9.95 -18.67
C GLU A 90 -4.50 10.42 -17.58
N LEU A 91 -4.04 10.41 -16.34
CA LEU A 91 -4.80 10.96 -15.23
C LEU A 91 -4.67 12.48 -15.25
N LYS A 92 -5.68 13.17 -15.74
CA LYS A 92 -5.74 14.63 -15.66
C LYS A 92 -6.23 15.05 -14.29
N LEU A 93 -5.31 15.46 -13.45
CA LEU A 93 -5.65 16.07 -12.17
C LEU A 93 -6.21 17.48 -12.41
N PRO A 94 -7.24 17.89 -11.64
CA PRO A 94 -7.71 19.27 -11.69
C PRO A 94 -6.61 20.22 -11.21
N GLU A 95 -6.62 21.43 -11.71
CA GLU A 95 -5.72 22.48 -11.23
C GLU A 95 -6.02 22.81 -9.75
N LEU A 96 -4.95 22.96 -8.96
CA LEU A 96 -5.04 23.30 -7.55
C LEU A 96 -5.33 24.81 -7.40
N ASN A 97 -6.54 25.19 -7.76
CA ASN A 97 -7.04 26.56 -7.71
C ASN A 97 -8.14 26.71 -6.65
N ASP A 98 -8.66 27.91 -6.49
CA ASP A 98 -9.68 28.21 -5.48
C ASP A 98 -11.02 27.53 -5.80
N GLU A 99 -11.31 27.27 -7.09
CA GLU A 99 -12.49 26.47 -7.48
C GLU A 99 -12.38 25.01 -6.98
N PHE A 100 -11.17 24.46 -6.99
CA PHE A 100 -10.91 23.15 -6.42
C PHE A 100 -11.04 23.18 -4.89
N ALA A 101 -10.54 24.24 -4.23
CA ALA A 101 -10.70 24.42 -2.79
C ALA A 101 -12.16 24.41 -2.35
N ALA A 102 -13.04 25.10 -3.11
CA ALA A 102 -14.48 25.10 -2.84
C ALA A 102 -15.15 23.72 -3.00
N LYS A 103 -14.55 22.81 -3.78
CA LYS A 103 -15.03 21.42 -3.91
C LYS A 103 -14.52 20.51 -2.80
N CYS A 104 -13.40 20.84 -2.17
CA CYS A 104 -12.82 20.05 -1.06
C CYS A 104 -13.53 20.26 0.28
N GLY A 105 -14.28 21.37 0.43
CA GLY A 105 -14.98 21.69 1.68
C GLY A 105 -15.36 23.16 1.78
N PRO A 106 -15.62 23.67 2.97
CA PRO A 106 -16.01 25.07 3.18
C PRO A 106 -14.80 26.04 3.09
N PHE A 107 -14.00 25.86 2.06
CA PHE A 107 -12.81 26.68 1.83
C PHE A 107 -13.04 27.62 0.66
N THR A 108 -12.52 28.84 0.74
CA THR A 108 -12.60 29.84 -0.33
C THR A 108 -11.31 29.94 -1.13
N GLU A 109 -10.19 29.61 -0.51
CA GLU A 109 -8.87 29.69 -1.14
C GLU A 109 -8.08 28.38 -0.94
N MET A 110 -7.24 28.03 -1.90
CA MET A 110 -6.37 26.87 -1.82
C MET A 110 -5.35 26.95 -0.66
N LYS A 111 -5.05 28.16 -0.23
CA LYS A 111 -4.18 28.41 0.93
C LYS A 111 -4.80 27.89 2.25
N GLU A 112 -6.12 28.04 2.40
CA GLU A 112 -6.86 27.56 3.56
C GLU A 112 -6.86 26.03 3.62
N VAL A 113 -7.09 25.35 2.49
CA VAL A 113 -7.01 23.89 2.39
C VAL A 113 -5.63 23.39 2.82
N LYS A 114 -4.56 24.01 2.32
CA LYS A 114 -3.19 23.64 2.68
C LYS A 114 -2.89 23.88 4.17
N ALA A 115 -3.40 24.96 4.73
CA ALA A 115 -3.23 25.26 6.15
C ALA A 115 -3.99 24.25 7.04
N ASP A 116 -5.18 23.87 6.64
CA ASP A 116 -6.01 22.88 7.33
C ASP A 116 -5.36 21.50 7.31
N ILE A 117 -4.94 21.02 6.14
CA ILE A 117 -4.20 19.76 5.99
C ILE A 117 -2.93 19.76 6.86
N LYS A 118 -2.17 20.86 6.84
CA LYS A 118 -0.96 20.98 7.65
C LYS A 118 -1.27 20.88 9.15
N ARG A 119 -2.33 21.54 9.60
CA ARG A 119 -2.79 21.49 10.98
C ARG A 119 -3.16 20.06 11.40
N GLU A 120 -3.98 19.38 10.58
CA GLU A 120 -4.43 18.02 10.86
C GLU A 120 -3.27 17.02 10.87
N LEU A 121 -2.36 17.09 9.88
CA LEU A 121 -1.16 16.24 9.85
C LEU A 121 -0.22 16.50 11.02
N THR A 122 -0.10 17.75 11.47
CA THR A 122 0.70 18.09 12.66
C THR A 122 0.08 17.49 13.90
N ALA A 123 -1.23 17.69 14.10
CA ALA A 123 -1.94 17.13 15.24
C ALA A 123 -1.95 15.59 15.24
N GLN A 124 -2.02 14.96 14.07
CA GLN A 124 -1.89 13.51 13.95
C GLN A 124 -0.50 13.03 14.38
N LYS A 125 0.55 13.66 13.86
CA LYS A 125 1.94 13.31 14.22
C LYS A 125 2.26 13.54 15.70
N GLU A 126 1.71 14.59 16.29
CA GLU A 126 1.85 14.85 17.73
C GLU A 126 1.17 13.73 18.54
N ARG A 127 -0.05 13.31 18.16
CA ARG A 127 -0.73 12.19 18.82
C ARG A 127 0.04 10.88 18.68
N GLU A 128 0.52 10.56 17.47
CA GLU A 128 1.32 9.37 17.23
C GLU A 128 2.63 9.36 18.03
N ALA A 129 3.27 10.52 18.15
CA ALA A 129 4.50 10.67 18.94
C ALA A 129 4.21 10.50 20.44
N ASP A 130 3.12 11.09 20.94
CA ASP A 130 2.66 10.95 22.32
C ASP A 130 2.32 9.50 22.67
N GLU A 131 1.62 8.79 21.79
CA GLU A 131 1.30 7.37 21.97
C GLU A 131 2.58 6.53 22.02
N LYS A 132 3.47 6.69 21.06
CA LYS A 132 4.77 5.99 21.06
C LYS A 132 5.58 6.28 22.32
N PHE A 133 5.57 7.53 22.81
CA PHE A 133 6.25 7.89 24.03
C PHE A 133 5.64 7.23 25.26
N LYS A 134 4.30 7.20 25.34
CA LYS A 134 3.58 6.52 26.42
C LYS A 134 3.85 5.02 26.43
N ASP A 135 3.81 4.38 25.25
CA ASP A 135 4.10 2.96 25.10
C ASP A 135 5.54 2.62 25.50
N ALA A 136 6.51 3.43 25.07
CA ALA A 136 7.91 3.27 25.47
C ALA A 136 8.09 3.44 26.98
N LEU A 137 7.43 4.44 27.58
CA LEU A 137 7.49 4.69 29.02
C LEU A 137 6.88 3.53 29.82
N VAL A 138 5.71 3.02 29.40
CA VAL A 138 5.06 1.86 30.02
C VAL A 138 5.91 0.61 29.86
N GLY A 139 6.52 0.41 28.68
CA GLY A 139 7.44 -0.69 28.43
C GLY A 139 8.63 -0.67 29.38
N GLU A 140 9.33 0.48 29.47
CA GLU A 140 10.45 0.64 30.42
C GLU A 140 10.03 0.46 31.89
N LEU A 141 8.85 0.97 32.24
CA LEU A 141 8.32 0.82 33.61
C LEU A 141 8.05 -0.64 33.92
N THR A 142 7.48 -1.37 32.97
CA THR A 142 7.17 -2.81 33.10
C THR A 142 8.44 -3.64 33.25
N GLU A 143 9.46 -3.39 32.42
CA GLU A 143 10.74 -4.08 32.48
C GLU A 143 11.49 -3.83 33.80
N LYS A 144 11.42 -2.60 34.32
CA LYS A 144 12.08 -2.21 35.58
C LYS A 144 11.26 -2.57 36.83
N SER A 145 9.98 -2.91 36.69
CA SER A 145 9.09 -3.28 37.77
C SER A 145 9.13 -4.78 38.05
N LYS A 146 9.19 -5.14 39.34
CA LYS A 146 9.00 -6.52 39.79
C LYS A 146 7.67 -6.62 40.54
N ALA A 147 6.65 -7.08 39.89
CA ALA A 147 5.36 -7.35 40.48
C ALA A 147 5.14 -8.87 40.57
N ALA A 148 4.73 -9.37 41.74
CA ALA A 148 4.23 -10.74 41.86
C ALA A 148 2.81 -10.76 41.27
N LEU A 149 2.66 -11.38 40.11
CA LEU A 149 1.36 -11.57 39.49
C LEU A 149 0.69 -12.81 40.10
N PRO A 150 -0.49 -12.69 40.74
CA PRO A 150 -1.27 -13.84 41.17
C PRO A 150 -1.70 -14.66 39.97
N GLU A 151 -1.57 -15.99 40.08
CA GLU A 151 -1.89 -16.95 39.01
C GLU A 151 -3.34 -16.80 38.53
N LEU A 152 -4.25 -16.47 39.43
CA LEU A 152 -5.66 -16.20 39.15
C LEU A 152 -5.88 -15.06 38.13
N LEU A 153 -5.07 -13.99 38.21
CA LEU A 153 -5.19 -12.87 37.26
C LEU A 153 -4.71 -13.27 35.88
N VAL A 154 -3.69 -14.12 35.78
CA VAL A 154 -3.20 -14.65 34.50
C VAL A 154 -4.25 -15.54 33.85
N GLU A 155 -4.89 -16.44 34.64
CA GLU A 155 -5.96 -17.28 34.13
C GLU A 155 -7.19 -16.50 33.66
N ASP A 156 -7.61 -15.49 34.40
CA ASP A 156 -8.75 -14.64 34.02
C ASP A 156 -8.46 -13.88 32.73
N GLN A 157 -7.24 -13.39 32.56
CA GLN A 157 -6.83 -12.71 31.33
C GLN A 157 -6.79 -13.68 30.13
N LEU A 158 -6.28 -14.89 30.32
CA LEU A 158 -6.28 -15.94 29.28
C LEU A 158 -7.72 -16.28 28.84
N ARG A 159 -8.64 -16.47 29.80
CA ARG A 159 -10.07 -16.71 29.48
C ARG A 159 -10.72 -15.55 28.75
N SER A 160 -10.31 -14.30 29.02
CA SER A 160 -10.81 -13.14 28.29
C SER A 160 -10.32 -13.14 26.84
N ILE A 161 -9.03 -13.41 26.62
CA ILE A 161 -8.44 -13.50 25.28
C ILE A 161 -9.07 -14.64 24.47
N GLU A 162 -9.28 -15.82 25.07
CA GLU A 162 -9.95 -16.95 24.41
C GLU A 162 -11.38 -16.60 23.99
N ARG A 163 -12.11 -15.86 24.83
CA ARG A 163 -13.47 -15.42 24.55
C ARG A 163 -13.52 -14.42 23.41
N ASP A 164 -12.60 -13.47 23.39
CA ASP A 164 -12.49 -12.46 22.34
C ASP A 164 -12.11 -13.09 21.00
N LEU A 165 -11.19 -14.05 21.00
CA LEU A 165 -10.84 -14.83 19.81
C LEU A 165 -12.02 -15.65 19.26
N THR A 166 -12.82 -16.26 20.16
CA THR A 166 -13.97 -17.08 19.76
C THR A 166 -15.14 -16.23 19.23
N GLN A 167 -15.25 -14.96 19.63
CA GLN A 167 -16.30 -14.06 19.15
C GLN A 167 -15.94 -13.39 17.81
N ASN A 168 -14.66 -13.38 17.43
CA ASN A 168 -14.17 -12.76 16.19
C ASN A 168 -13.87 -13.77 15.08
N LEU A 169 -14.21 -15.04 15.27
CA LEU A 169 -14.20 -16.12 14.29
C LEU A 169 -15.62 -16.40 13.79
#